data_af3c8e1040a8368126201cd2895d8239
#
_entry.id   af3c8e1040a8368126201cd2895d8239
#
_cell.length_a   1.000
_cell.length_b   1.000
_cell.length_c   1.000
_cell.angle_alpha   90.00
_cell.angle_beta   90.00
_cell.angle_gamma   90.00
#
_symmetry.space_group_name_H-M   'P 1'
#
loop_
_entity.id
_entity.type
_entity.pdbx_description
1 polymer ?
#
loop_
_entity_poly.entity_id
_entity_poly.type
_entity_poly.pdbx_seq_one_letter_code
_entity_poly.pdbx_strand_id
1 'polypeptide(L)'
;MMTDEQRQHAVAVIQQALPTLEWILQPAKIKRLSRDFHWFSPLLTEQLAGKQADAVVRPRDEQELRQLVAACAQHQLPLTLRGSATGNYGQLVPLEGGLLVDMTGLNQIVALGNGTVRAQAGILLADIETAARPTGWELRCMPSTYRLASLGGLYGGGFGGIGSINYGPLAAPGNVLSVKVMTVEPVPRVLTIPAPEALLLHHAYGTNGIILEVELALAPVHQWIERLDVFDDFADALNYANACVRSPGLVKRQVALLATPIADYFSHLKDRYRTGQHAVISLIAEESEGLCASLLQRHRGSNAIRQASDEARTQNASLMEYCWNHTTLHALKVDNTLTYLQTAFDPLRYPQQILQMEQHFAGEVISHIEFLRDSEGNLTASGLQLVRYTTPARLNAIMQIFRDNDVKINNPHVLQVEDGKQGVIRPDVVAVKQSLDPAGLLNPGKLRGWALRDQLELDSNPLALATRETPTT
;
A
#
# COMPACT_ATOMS: atom_id res chain seq x y z
N MET A 1 12.25 25.06 11.69
CA MET A 1 10.85 24.90 11.18
C MET A 1 10.21 26.27 11.02
N MET A 2 9.43 26.47 9.95
CA MET A 2 8.68 27.73 9.74
C MET A 2 7.54 27.86 10.76
N THR A 3 7.25 29.09 11.19
CA THR A 3 6.01 29.37 11.95
C THR A 3 4.77 29.30 11.04
N ASP A 4 3.58 29.22 11.61
CA ASP A 4 2.32 29.20 10.85
C ASP A 4 2.18 30.46 9.99
N GLU A 5 2.54 31.65 10.52
CA GLU A 5 2.51 32.92 9.78
C GLU A 5 3.49 32.92 8.60
N GLN A 6 4.71 32.39 8.79
CA GLN A 6 5.69 32.27 7.72
C GLN A 6 5.21 31.36 6.59
N ARG A 7 4.58 30.22 6.93
CA ARG A 7 4.03 29.31 5.91
C ARG A 7 2.87 29.94 5.16
N GLN A 8 1.94 30.58 5.87
CA GLN A 8 0.79 31.26 5.24
C GLN A 8 1.26 32.37 4.30
N HIS A 9 2.28 33.15 4.71
CA HIS A 9 2.88 34.17 3.85
C HIS A 9 3.51 33.54 2.59
N ALA A 10 4.30 32.48 2.74
CA ALA A 10 4.92 31.78 1.60
C ALA A 10 3.86 31.20 0.64
N VAL A 11 2.79 30.60 1.18
CA VAL A 11 1.65 30.11 0.36
C VAL A 11 1.04 31.24 -0.43
N ALA A 12 0.78 32.42 0.17
CA ALA A 12 0.20 33.56 -0.52
C ALA A 12 1.12 34.09 -1.64
N VAL A 13 2.44 34.18 -1.40
CA VAL A 13 3.42 34.63 -2.40
C VAL A 13 3.47 33.66 -3.57
N ILE A 14 3.53 32.34 -3.30
CA ILE A 14 3.57 31.31 -4.35
C ILE A 14 2.26 31.29 -5.16
N GLN A 15 1.12 31.46 -4.49
CA GLN A 15 -0.17 31.54 -5.17
C GLN A 15 -0.25 32.73 -6.13
N GLN A 16 0.27 33.89 -5.71
CA GLN A 16 0.33 35.08 -6.58
C GLN A 16 1.27 34.88 -7.77
N ALA A 17 2.38 34.17 -7.58
CA ALA A 17 3.33 33.88 -8.65
C ALA A 17 2.83 32.81 -9.64
N LEU A 18 1.98 31.87 -9.18
CA LEU A 18 1.47 30.73 -9.95
C LEU A 18 -0.08 30.69 -9.93
N PRO A 19 -0.76 31.75 -10.42
CA PRO A 19 -2.22 31.88 -10.31
C PRO A 19 -2.99 30.90 -11.21
N THR A 20 -2.34 30.29 -12.20
CA THR A 20 -2.95 29.35 -13.14
C THR A 20 -3.08 27.93 -12.60
N LEU A 21 -2.40 27.62 -11.49
CA LEU A 21 -2.52 26.32 -10.83
C LEU A 21 -3.90 26.17 -10.16
N GLU A 22 -4.38 24.94 -10.08
CA GLU A 22 -5.60 24.63 -9.33
C GLU A 22 -5.33 24.68 -7.83
N TRP A 23 -5.71 25.81 -7.20
CA TRP A 23 -5.60 26.03 -5.76
C TRP A 23 -6.88 25.66 -5.03
N ILE A 24 -6.79 24.87 -3.97
CA ILE A 24 -7.89 24.53 -3.07
C ILE A 24 -7.59 25.14 -1.71
N LEU A 25 -8.32 26.23 -1.38
CA LEU A 25 -8.11 27.04 -0.19
C LEU A 25 -9.23 26.90 0.85
N GLN A 26 -10.33 26.18 0.51
CA GLN A 26 -11.45 25.98 1.42
C GLN A 26 -11.06 25.10 2.60
N PRO A 27 -11.16 25.58 3.88
CA PRO A 27 -10.69 24.86 5.05
C PRO A 27 -11.26 23.44 5.18
N ALA A 28 -12.54 23.26 4.88
CA ALA A 28 -13.18 21.94 4.94
C ALA A 28 -12.60 20.95 3.91
N LYS A 29 -12.24 21.44 2.70
CA LYS A 29 -11.60 20.63 1.67
C LYS A 29 -10.15 20.31 2.05
N ILE A 30 -9.39 21.29 2.54
CA ILE A 30 -8.01 21.09 3.02
C ILE A 30 -7.99 20.02 4.11
N LYS A 31 -8.85 20.15 5.12
CA LYS A 31 -8.97 19.17 6.22
C LYS A 31 -9.27 17.77 5.71
N ARG A 32 -10.20 17.63 4.75
CA ARG A 32 -10.55 16.34 4.14
C ARG A 32 -9.41 15.75 3.34
N LEU A 33 -8.75 16.55 2.51
CA LEU A 33 -7.68 16.12 1.62
C LEU A 33 -6.39 15.79 2.37
N SER A 34 -6.17 16.39 3.55
CA SER A 34 -5.02 16.12 4.43
C SER A 34 -5.15 14.82 5.23
N ARG A 35 -6.08 13.94 4.90
CA ARG A 35 -6.34 12.69 5.63
C ARG A 35 -6.31 11.48 4.72
N ASP A 36 -5.86 10.36 5.28
CA ASP A 36 -6.01 9.02 4.74
C ASP A 36 -6.83 8.15 5.72
N PHE A 37 -6.74 6.85 5.63
CA PHE A 37 -7.46 5.91 6.50
C PHE A 37 -6.71 5.60 7.82
N HIS A 38 -5.84 6.51 8.32
CA HIS A 38 -5.11 6.32 9.58
C HIS A 38 -6.01 6.06 10.80
N TRP A 39 -7.29 6.38 10.67
CA TRP A 39 -8.29 6.09 11.72
C TRP A 39 -8.52 4.58 11.98
N PHE A 40 -7.95 3.68 11.16
CA PHE A 40 -7.84 2.25 11.50
C PHE A 40 -7.02 2.03 12.78
N SER A 41 -6.15 2.98 13.10
CA SER A 41 -5.32 2.99 14.30
C SER A 41 -5.81 4.04 15.30
N PRO A 42 -6.27 3.64 16.50
CA PRO A 42 -6.60 4.58 17.56
C PRO A 42 -5.41 5.49 17.93
N LEU A 43 -4.19 4.94 17.93
CA LEU A 43 -2.96 5.69 18.25
C LEU A 43 -2.68 6.78 17.21
N LEU A 44 -2.77 6.45 15.92
CA LEU A 44 -2.55 7.43 14.85
C LEU A 44 -3.67 8.48 14.80
N THR A 45 -4.89 8.10 15.14
CA THR A 45 -6.01 9.05 15.25
C THR A 45 -5.73 10.15 16.27
N GLU A 46 -5.17 9.77 17.42
CA GLU A 46 -4.78 10.71 18.46
C GLU A 46 -3.56 11.56 18.04
N GLN A 47 -2.49 10.91 17.56
CA GLN A 47 -1.23 11.57 17.20
C GLN A 47 -1.36 12.53 16.02
N LEU A 48 -2.28 12.26 15.09
CA LEU A 48 -2.51 13.06 13.88
C LEU A 48 -3.68 14.05 14.05
N ALA A 49 -4.27 14.13 15.24
CA ALA A 49 -5.36 15.06 15.50
C ALA A 49 -4.93 16.51 15.19
N GLY A 50 -5.70 17.23 14.39
CA GLY A 50 -5.42 18.61 14.00
C GLY A 50 -4.33 18.81 12.96
N LYS A 51 -3.60 17.77 12.53
CA LYS A 51 -2.58 17.86 11.49
C LYS A 51 -3.22 18.01 10.11
N GLN A 52 -2.81 19.03 9.36
CA GLN A 52 -3.29 19.30 8.00
C GLN A 52 -2.34 20.25 7.26
N ALA A 53 -2.50 20.36 5.94
CA ALA A 53 -1.81 21.35 5.11
C ALA A 53 -2.36 22.77 5.31
N ASP A 54 -1.59 23.77 4.88
CA ASP A 54 -2.04 25.17 4.81
C ASP A 54 -2.85 25.42 3.53
N ALA A 55 -2.53 24.76 2.41
CA ALA A 55 -3.29 24.75 1.17
C ALA A 55 -3.08 23.44 0.39
N VAL A 56 -3.95 23.21 -0.61
CA VAL A 56 -3.79 22.07 -1.54
C VAL A 56 -3.65 22.61 -2.95
N VAL A 57 -2.73 22.02 -3.73
CA VAL A 57 -2.50 22.38 -5.14
C VAL A 57 -2.54 21.11 -5.97
N ARG A 58 -3.22 21.16 -7.13
CA ARG A 58 -3.26 20.07 -8.11
C ARG A 58 -2.62 20.52 -9.41
N PRO A 59 -1.35 20.15 -9.67
CA PRO A 59 -0.71 20.35 -10.95
C PRO A 59 -1.33 19.44 -12.01
N ARG A 60 -1.48 19.94 -13.23
CA ARG A 60 -2.06 19.21 -14.37
C ARG A 60 -1.02 18.47 -15.19
N ASP A 61 0.22 18.92 -15.10
CA ASP A 61 1.36 18.37 -15.85
C ASP A 61 2.69 18.54 -15.10
N GLU A 62 3.76 18.00 -15.67
CA GLU A 62 5.11 18.07 -15.11
C GLU A 62 5.63 19.51 -15.03
N GLN A 63 5.28 20.37 -15.98
CA GLN A 63 5.75 21.75 -16.02
C GLN A 63 5.16 22.56 -14.86
N GLU A 64 3.85 22.46 -14.62
CA GLU A 64 3.18 23.08 -13.49
C GLU A 64 3.76 22.58 -12.15
N LEU A 65 3.98 21.27 -12.04
CA LEU A 65 4.59 20.67 -10.85
C LEU A 65 6.01 21.20 -10.64
N ARG A 66 6.83 21.30 -11.68
CA ARG A 66 8.20 21.82 -11.64
C ARG A 66 8.26 23.27 -11.14
N GLN A 67 7.35 24.13 -11.65
CA GLN A 67 7.25 25.52 -11.21
C GLN A 67 6.86 25.61 -9.73
N LEU A 68 5.90 24.79 -9.31
CA LEU A 68 5.46 24.73 -7.91
C LEU A 68 6.59 24.29 -6.99
N VAL A 69 7.29 23.21 -7.34
CA VAL A 69 8.40 22.64 -6.55
C VAL A 69 9.56 23.66 -6.43
N ALA A 70 9.92 24.32 -7.54
CA ALA A 70 10.94 25.38 -7.55
C ALA A 70 10.58 26.52 -6.58
N ALA A 71 9.35 26.99 -6.63
CA ALA A 71 8.86 28.05 -5.74
C ALA A 71 8.88 27.59 -4.27
N CYS A 72 8.41 26.38 -3.98
CA CYS A 72 8.44 25.83 -2.61
C CYS A 72 9.88 25.70 -2.08
N ALA A 73 10.83 25.23 -2.91
CA ALA A 73 12.21 25.13 -2.52
C ALA A 73 12.86 26.52 -2.28
N GLN A 74 12.55 27.52 -3.10
CA GLN A 74 13.02 28.91 -2.90
C GLN A 74 12.50 29.51 -1.60
N HIS A 75 11.24 29.25 -1.25
CA HIS A 75 10.62 29.76 -0.03
C HIS A 75 10.76 28.84 1.18
N GLN A 76 11.49 27.72 1.06
CA GLN A 76 11.68 26.70 2.12
C GLN A 76 10.33 26.17 2.66
N LEU A 77 9.27 26.13 1.82
CA LEU A 77 7.93 25.70 2.21
C LEU A 77 7.82 24.17 2.14
N PRO A 78 7.41 23.48 3.22
CA PRO A 78 7.19 22.05 3.21
C PRO A 78 6.16 21.58 2.19
N LEU A 79 6.39 20.41 1.61
CA LEU A 79 5.53 19.74 0.64
C LEU A 79 5.13 18.35 1.14
N THR A 80 3.88 17.97 0.96
CA THR A 80 3.44 16.58 1.15
C THR A 80 2.70 16.12 -0.09
N LEU A 81 3.05 14.96 -0.61
CA LEU A 81 2.42 14.40 -1.80
C LEU A 81 1.16 13.63 -1.44
N ARG A 82 0.14 13.74 -2.26
CA ARG A 82 -1.11 12.99 -2.17
C ARG A 82 -1.44 12.34 -3.51
N GLY A 83 -1.65 11.03 -3.51
CA GLY A 83 -2.39 10.35 -4.58
C GLY A 83 -3.88 10.25 -4.21
N SER A 84 -4.45 9.05 -4.24
CA SER A 84 -5.86 8.84 -3.91
C SER A 84 -6.16 8.74 -2.41
N ALA A 85 -5.16 8.79 -1.54
CA ALA A 85 -5.31 8.72 -0.08
C ALA A 85 -5.93 7.41 0.46
N THR A 86 -5.69 6.29 -0.20
CA THR A 86 -6.18 4.97 0.22
C THR A 86 -5.29 4.28 1.25
N GLY A 87 -4.16 4.88 1.62
CA GLY A 87 -3.28 4.40 2.69
C GLY A 87 -3.89 4.53 4.08
N ASN A 88 -3.32 3.85 5.07
CA ASN A 88 -3.86 3.80 6.44
C ASN A 88 -2.82 4.00 7.55
N TYR A 89 -1.64 4.55 7.22
CA TYR A 89 -0.57 4.83 8.19
C TYR A 89 -0.36 6.33 8.45
N GLY A 90 -1.25 7.20 7.97
CA GLY A 90 -1.05 8.65 8.05
C GLY A 90 0.07 9.16 7.15
N GLN A 91 0.44 8.41 6.11
CA GLN A 91 1.60 8.71 5.25
C GLN A 91 1.52 10.10 4.62
N LEU A 92 0.33 10.46 4.14
CA LEU A 92 0.10 11.76 3.48
C LEU A 92 -0.33 12.88 4.43
N VAL A 93 -0.51 12.60 5.72
CA VAL A 93 -0.92 13.64 6.67
C VAL A 93 0.25 14.56 6.95
N PRO A 94 0.20 15.86 6.57
CA PRO A 94 1.29 16.80 6.79
C PRO A 94 1.53 17.01 8.30
N LEU A 95 2.71 16.71 8.78
CA LEU A 95 3.05 16.92 10.20
C LEU A 95 3.40 18.38 10.51
N GLU A 96 3.94 19.10 9.51
CA GLU A 96 4.46 20.46 9.65
C GLU A 96 3.73 21.48 8.78
N GLY A 97 2.50 21.19 8.37
CA GLY A 97 1.74 22.09 7.46
C GLY A 97 2.34 22.13 6.04
N GLY A 98 2.39 23.31 5.44
CA GLY A 98 2.88 23.51 4.09
C GLY A 98 1.86 23.17 3.01
N LEU A 99 2.32 22.84 1.80
CA LEU A 99 1.44 22.48 0.68
C LEU A 99 1.19 20.98 0.60
N LEU A 100 -0.06 20.61 0.41
CA LEU A 100 -0.43 19.27 -0.05
C LEU A 100 -0.53 19.29 -1.58
N VAL A 101 0.30 18.51 -2.25
CA VAL A 101 0.34 18.41 -3.71
C VAL A 101 -0.48 17.20 -4.14
N ASP A 102 -1.62 17.44 -4.75
CA ASP A 102 -2.51 16.40 -5.26
C ASP A 102 -2.04 15.96 -6.65
N MET A 103 -1.40 14.79 -6.70
CA MET A 103 -0.78 14.23 -7.90
C MET A 103 -1.77 13.62 -8.89
N THR A 104 -3.08 13.59 -8.57
CA THR A 104 -4.10 12.95 -9.43
C THR A 104 -4.30 13.63 -10.79
N GLY A 105 -3.75 14.84 -10.99
CA GLY A 105 -3.70 15.51 -12.30
C GLY A 105 -2.72 14.85 -13.29
N LEU A 106 -1.68 14.14 -12.80
CA LEU A 106 -0.71 13.42 -13.62
C LEU A 106 -1.16 11.96 -13.76
N ASN A 107 -2.04 11.64 -14.71
CA ASN A 107 -2.79 10.38 -14.75
C ASN A 107 -2.77 9.66 -16.12
N GLN A 108 -1.73 9.86 -16.92
CA GLN A 108 -1.64 9.28 -18.26
C GLN A 108 -0.85 7.97 -18.25
N ILE A 109 -1.25 7.03 -19.12
CA ILE A 109 -0.40 5.91 -19.55
C ILE A 109 0.59 6.46 -20.57
N VAL A 110 1.89 6.35 -20.28
CA VAL A 110 2.97 6.83 -21.15
C VAL A 110 3.34 5.80 -22.19
N ALA A 111 3.43 4.53 -21.78
CA ALA A 111 3.70 3.40 -22.67
C ALA A 111 3.04 2.13 -22.14
N LEU A 112 2.52 1.30 -23.02
CA LEU A 112 1.91 0.01 -22.70
C LEU A 112 2.21 -0.97 -23.82
N GLY A 113 2.79 -2.12 -23.47
CA GLY A 113 3.07 -3.19 -24.43
C GLY A 113 4.23 -4.08 -24.00
N ASN A 114 4.37 -5.22 -24.67
CA ASN A 114 5.45 -6.18 -24.44
C ASN A 114 5.61 -6.63 -22.97
N GLY A 115 4.50 -6.74 -22.24
CA GLY A 115 4.52 -7.16 -20.84
C GLY A 115 4.97 -6.08 -19.85
N THR A 116 4.95 -4.81 -20.24
CA THR A 116 5.28 -3.68 -19.36
C THR A 116 4.27 -2.54 -19.51
N VAL A 117 4.17 -1.72 -18.46
CA VAL A 117 3.45 -0.45 -18.48
C VAL A 117 4.30 0.63 -17.81
N ARG A 118 4.41 1.79 -18.46
CA ARG A 118 4.93 3.02 -17.85
C ARG A 118 3.80 4.04 -17.77
N ALA A 119 3.52 4.54 -16.58
CA ALA A 119 2.40 5.45 -16.37
C ALA A 119 2.72 6.48 -15.28
N GLN A 120 2.02 7.60 -15.34
CA GLN A 120 2.17 8.70 -14.39
C GLN A 120 1.64 8.33 -13.00
N ALA A 121 2.24 8.94 -11.96
CA ALA A 121 2.01 8.59 -10.57
C ALA A 121 0.56 8.75 -10.08
N GLY A 122 -0.20 9.66 -10.65
CA GLY A 122 -1.59 9.95 -10.29
C GLY A 122 -2.63 9.04 -10.91
N ILE A 123 -2.26 8.19 -11.89
CA ILE A 123 -3.20 7.29 -12.57
C ILE A 123 -3.76 6.24 -11.59
N LEU A 124 -5.03 5.89 -11.77
CA LEU A 124 -5.63 4.81 -10.99
C LEU A 124 -5.14 3.44 -11.51
N LEU A 125 -4.91 2.50 -10.60
CA LEU A 125 -4.53 1.14 -10.96
C LEU A 125 -5.62 0.43 -11.78
N ALA A 126 -6.89 0.75 -11.53
CA ALA A 126 -8.02 0.26 -12.33
C ALA A 126 -7.95 0.71 -13.79
N ASP A 127 -7.48 1.92 -14.06
CA ASP A 127 -7.34 2.42 -15.44
C ASP A 127 -6.21 1.71 -16.16
N ILE A 128 -5.11 1.41 -15.47
CA ILE A 128 -4.01 0.59 -16.01
C ILE A 128 -4.51 -0.83 -16.31
N GLU A 129 -5.20 -1.47 -15.36
CA GLU A 129 -5.74 -2.83 -15.54
C GLU A 129 -6.74 -2.88 -16.71
N THR A 130 -7.61 -1.86 -16.82
CA THR A 130 -8.57 -1.74 -17.94
C THR A 130 -7.89 -1.61 -19.29
N ALA A 131 -6.80 -0.84 -19.38
CA ALA A 131 -6.05 -0.66 -20.61
C ALA A 131 -5.19 -1.89 -20.96
N ALA A 132 -4.63 -2.58 -19.96
CA ALA A 132 -3.72 -3.70 -20.17
C ALA A 132 -4.45 -5.00 -20.57
N ARG A 133 -5.57 -5.34 -19.94
CA ARG A 133 -6.27 -6.63 -20.16
C ARG A 133 -6.61 -6.93 -21.63
N PRO A 134 -7.12 -6.00 -22.45
CA PRO A 134 -7.36 -6.24 -23.88
C PRO A 134 -6.09 -6.57 -24.69
N THR A 135 -4.91 -6.22 -24.16
CA THR A 135 -3.62 -6.52 -24.81
C THR A 135 -3.03 -7.87 -24.38
N GLY A 136 -3.75 -8.64 -23.54
CA GLY A 136 -3.31 -9.93 -23.02
C GLY A 136 -2.48 -9.84 -21.75
N TRP A 137 -2.42 -8.68 -21.08
CA TRP A 137 -1.63 -8.45 -19.89
C TRP A 137 -2.46 -7.89 -18.72
N GLU A 138 -2.00 -8.09 -17.48
CA GLU A 138 -2.61 -7.57 -16.27
C GLU A 138 -1.54 -7.19 -15.24
N LEU A 139 -1.91 -6.38 -14.23
CA LEU A 139 -1.00 -6.01 -13.15
C LEU A 139 -0.54 -7.23 -12.35
N ARG A 140 0.76 -7.33 -12.06
CA ARG A 140 1.34 -8.38 -11.20
C ARG A 140 0.92 -8.26 -9.76
N CYS A 141 0.77 -7.03 -9.27
CA CYS A 141 0.43 -6.75 -7.88
C CYS A 141 -0.48 -5.53 -7.82
N MET A 142 -1.60 -5.65 -7.11
CA MET A 142 -2.52 -4.55 -6.87
C MET A 142 -3.18 -4.67 -5.48
N PRO A 143 -3.37 -3.56 -4.74
CA PRO A 143 -4.07 -3.60 -3.46
C PRO A 143 -5.57 -3.88 -3.68
N SER A 144 -6.28 -4.31 -2.63
CA SER A 144 -7.75 -4.41 -2.70
C SER A 144 -8.42 -3.07 -3.06
N THR A 145 -7.77 -1.96 -2.71
CA THR A 145 -8.22 -0.60 -3.05
C THR A 145 -7.93 -0.19 -4.50
N TYR A 146 -7.51 -1.09 -5.39
CA TYR A 146 -7.01 -0.80 -6.75
C TYR A 146 -7.95 0.08 -7.59
N ARG A 147 -9.25 0.03 -7.32
CA ARG A 147 -10.24 0.88 -8.02
C ARG A 147 -10.04 2.35 -7.75
N LEU A 148 -9.51 2.70 -6.59
CA LEU A 148 -9.29 4.08 -6.16
C LEU A 148 -7.82 4.41 -5.95
N ALA A 149 -6.96 3.42 -5.75
CA ALA A 149 -5.55 3.63 -5.48
C ALA A 149 -4.80 4.15 -6.71
N SER A 150 -3.96 5.16 -6.52
CA SER A 150 -3.06 5.64 -7.56
C SER A 150 -1.75 4.86 -7.60
N LEU A 151 -1.10 4.82 -8.76
CA LEU A 151 0.16 4.13 -8.99
C LEU A 151 1.28 4.67 -8.07
N GLY A 152 1.47 5.99 -8.01
CA GLY A 152 2.46 6.61 -7.13
C GLY A 152 2.15 6.41 -5.64
N GLY A 153 0.85 6.35 -5.27
CA GLY A 153 0.42 6.03 -3.91
C GLY A 153 0.75 4.59 -3.52
N LEU A 154 0.53 3.63 -4.42
CA LEU A 154 0.96 2.24 -4.23
C LEU A 154 2.47 2.15 -4.08
N TYR A 155 3.23 2.80 -4.97
CA TYR A 155 4.69 2.77 -4.94
C TYR A 155 5.27 3.43 -3.67
N GLY A 156 4.75 4.62 -3.29
CA GLY A 156 5.26 5.39 -2.17
C GLY A 156 4.88 4.87 -0.79
N GLY A 157 3.80 4.08 -0.67
CA GLY A 157 3.28 3.67 0.63
C GLY A 157 2.66 2.29 0.71
N GLY A 158 2.48 1.59 -0.42
CA GLY A 158 1.94 0.24 -0.45
C GLY A 158 3.02 -0.83 -0.28
N PHE A 159 2.59 -2.04 0.00
CA PHE A 159 3.48 -3.19 0.16
C PHE A 159 3.20 -4.26 -0.89
N GLY A 160 2.05 -4.90 -0.81
CA GLY A 160 1.62 -6.00 -1.64
C GLY A 160 0.12 -5.96 -1.90
N GLY A 161 -0.40 -7.05 -2.43
CA GLY A 161 -1.80 -7.16 -2.74
C GLY A 161 -2.12 -8.41 -3.56
N ILE A 162 -3.25 -8.37 -4.24
CA ILE A 162 -3.70 -9.40 -5.17
C ILE A 162 -2.63 -9.61 -6.24
N GLY A 163 -2.19 -10.84 -6.42
CA GLY A 163 -1.09 -11.23 -7.31
C GLY A 163 0.25 -11.44 -6.62
N SER A 164 0.45 -10.95 -5.38
CA SER A 164 1.68 -11.16 -4.62
C SER A 164 1.97 -12.64 -4.32
N ILE A 165 0.97 -13.50 -4.43
CA ILE A 165 1.12 -14.95 -4.29
C ILE A 165 2.00 -15.55 -5.39
N ASN A 166 2.07 -14.91 -6.55
CA ASN A 166 2.90 -15.34 -7.68
C ASN A 166 4.18 -14.52 -7.82
N TYR A 167 4.09 -13.20 -7.62
CA TYR A 167 5.13 -12.24 -7.98
C TYR A 167 5.79 -11.54 -6.79
N GLY A 168 5.41 -11.92 -5.55
CA GLY A 168 5.87 -11.23 -4.34
C GLY A 168 5.27 -9.84 -4.16
N PRO A 169 5.70 -9.09 -3.13
CA PRO A 169 5.32 -7.69 -2.94
C PRO A 169 5.82 -6.82 -4.09
N LEU A 170 5.36 -5.57 -4.17
CA LEU A 170 5.76 -4.65 -5.24
C LEU A 170 7.28 -4.47 -5.33
N ALA A 171 7.99 -4.51 -4.19
CA ALA A 171 9.45 -4.42 -4.11
C ALA A 171 10.19 -5.73 -4.45
N ALA A 172 9.50 -6.83 -4.76
CA ALA A 172 10.18 -8.04 -5.22
C ALA A 172 10.87 -7.79 -6.56
N PRO A 173 12.04 -8.40 -6.79
CA PRO A 173 12.81 -8.19 -8.02
C PRO A 173 11.98 -8.42 -9.29
N GLY A 174 12.08 -7.50 -10.23
CA GLY A 174 11.40 -7.60 -11.54
C GLY A 174 9.94 -7.11 -11.57
N ASN A 175 9.36 -6.61 -10.47
CA ASN A 175 8.03 -5.99 -10.49
C ASN A 175 8.11 -4.51 -10.89
N VAL A 176 9.00 -3.74 -10.27
CA VAL A 176 9.32 -2.37 -10.66
C VAL A 176 10.56 -2.40 -11.54
N LEU A 177 10.49 -1.77 -12.71
CA LEU A 177 11.58 -1.72 -13.68
C LEU A 177 12.35 -0.40 -13.61
N SER A 178 11.62 0.71 -13.49
CA SER A 178 12.22 2.05 -13.33
C SER A 178 11.21 3.02 -12.70
N VAL A 179 11.74 4.14 -12.22
CA VAL A 179 10.93 5.30 -11.82
C VAL A 179 11.50 6.58 -12.41
N LYS A 180 10.62 7.48 -12.82
CA LYS A 180 10.94 8.86 -13.14
C LYS A 180 10.64 9.73 -11.93
N VAL A 181 11.62 10.52 -11.47
CA VAL A 181 11.53 11.30 -10.25
C VAL A 181 12.01 12.73 -10.46
N MET A 182 11.33 13.68 -9.79
CA MET A 182 11.75 15.08 -9.74
C MET A 182 12.39 15.39 -8.37
N THR A 183 13.51 16.10 -8.38
CA THR A 183 14.17 16.59 -7.16
C THR A 183 13.44 17.79 -6.56
N VAL A 184 13.62 18.02 -5.25
CA VAL A 184 13.04 19.17 -4.54
C VAL A 184 14.17 20.20 -4.31
N GLU A 185 14.38 21.02 -5.32
CA GLU A 185 15.43 22.04 -5.41
C GLU A 185 14.90 23.32 -6.06
N PRO A 186 15.56 24.47 -5.90
CA PRO A 186 15.19 25.72 -6.61
C PRO A 186 15.21 25.61 -8.14
N VAL A 187 15.99 24.67 -8.67
CA VAL A 187 16.01 24.26 -10.08
C VAL A 187 15.82 22.74 -10.13
N PRO A 188 14.54 22.25 -10.14
CA PRO A 188 14.29 20.82 -10.07
C PRO A 188 14.85 20.06 -11.27
N ARG A 189 15.58 18.99 -10.98
CA ARG A 189 16.07 18.04 -11.98
C ARG A 189 15.09 16.87 -12.12
N VAL A 190 15.01 16.27 -13.28
CA VAL A 190 14.29 15.02 -13.50
C VAL A 190 15.28 13.92 -13.83
N LEU A 191 15.11 12.80 -13.15
CA LEU A 191 15.98 11.63 -13.25
C LEU A 191 15.11 10.40 -13.54
N THR A 192 15.62 9.50 -14.38
CA THR A 192 15.10 8.14 -14.53
C THR A 192 16.03 7.19 -13.80
N ILE A 193 15.50 6.47 -12.83
CA ILE A 193 16.22 5.57 -11.95
C ILE A 193 15.76 4.14 -12.24
N PRO A 194 16.63 3.26 -12.76
CA PRO A 194 16.30 1.86 -12.98
C PRO A 194 16.29 1.06 -11.67
N ALA A 195 15.68 -0.12 -11.66
CA ALA A 195 15.87 -1.08 -10.59
C ALA A 195 17.33 -1.64 -10.63
N PRO A 196 17.94 -1.98 -9.48
CA PRO A 196 17.32 -2.01 -8.15
C PRO A 196 17.28 -0.65 -7.41
N GLU A 197 17.99 0.38 -7.86
CA GLU A 197 18.08 1.68 -7.16
C GLU A 197 16.70 2.35 -7.00
N ALA A 198 15.79 2.17 -7.97
CA ALA A 198 14.41 2.62 -7.86
C ALA A 198 13.74 2.16 -6.55
N LEU A 199 14.08 0.98 -6.03
CA LEU A 199 13.50 0.45 -4.81
C LEU A 199 13.94 1.19 -3.53
N LEU A 200 14.95 2.05 -3.59
CA LEU A 200 15.34 2.94 -2.49
C LEU A 200 14.33 4.07 -2.24
N LEU A 201 13.44 4.33 -3.22
CA LEU A 201 12.35 5.29 -3.11
C LEU A 201 11.03 4.62 -2.72
N HIS A 202 10.95 3.28 -2.84
CA HIS A 202 9.75 2.52 -2.54
C HIS A 202 9.45 2.52 -1.03
N HIS A 203 8.16 2.64 -0.67
CA HIS A 203 7.67 2.62 0.71
C HIS A 203 8.38 3.61 1.65
N ALA A 204 8.76 4.77 1.12
CA ALA A 204 9.40 5.85 1.86
C ALA A 204 8.41 6.98 2.24
N TYR A 205 7.11 6.74 2.17
CA TYR A 205 6.04 7.69 2.49
C TYR A 205 6.14 9.02 1.74
N GLY A 206 6.65 8.97 0.49
CA GLY A 206 6.82 10.18 -0.33
C GLY A 206 7.85 11.16 0.22
N THR A 207 8.87 10.69 0.95
CA THR A 207 9.95 11.54 1.48
C THR A 207 11.15 11.67 0.53
N ASN A 208 11.29 10.75 -0.45
CA ASN A 208 12.48 10.58 -1.27
C ASN A 208 12.20 10.96 -2.73
N GLY A 209 12.17 12.26 -3.03
CA GLY A 209 11.87 12.77 -4.35
C GLY A 209 10.38 12.65 -4.76
N ILE A 210 9.99 13.35 -5.79
CA ILE A 210 8.61 13.37 -6.30
C ILE A 210 8.48 12.38 -7.45
N ILE A 211 7.79 11.27 -7.23
CA ILE A 211 7.56 10.27 -8.27
C ILE A 211 6.64 10.83 -9.35
N LEU A 212 7.12 10.89 -10.58
CA LEU A 212 6.40 11.33 -11.76
C LEU A 212 5.77 10.17 -12.51
N GLU A 213 6.57 9.12 -12.77
CA GLU A 213 6.17 7.92 -13.49
C GLU A 213 6.76 6.68 -12.83
N VAL A 214 6.05 5.56 -12.96
CA VAL A 214 6.56 4.23 -12.58
C VAL A 214 6.41 3.30 -13.76
N GLU A 215 7.44 2.52 -14.03
CA GLU A 215 7.43 1.44 -15.00
C GLU A 215 7.34 0.09 -14.29
N LEU A 216 6.30 -0.67 -14.61
CA LEU A 216 6.01 -1.97 -14.02
C LEU A 216 6.04 -3.08 -15.05
N ALA A 217 6.49 -4.26 -14.64
CA ALA A 217 6.26 -5.48 -15.37
C ALA A 217 4.82 -5.98 -15.15
N LEU A 218 4.21 -6.50 -16.23
CA LEU A 218 2.88 -7.08 -16.25
C LEU A 218 2.93 -8.61 -16.22
N ALA A 219 1.79 -9.23 -15.93
CA ALA A 219 1.56 -10.67 -16.01
C ALA A 219 0.67 -11.02 -17.19
N PRO A 220 0.74 -12.23 -17.74
CA PRO A 220 -0.27 -12.73 -18.68
C PRO A 220 -1.66 -12.73 -18.04
N VAL A 221 -2.67 -12.32 -18.81
CA VAL A 221 -4.06 -12.31 -18.36
C VAL A 221 -4.65 -13.74 -18.32
N HIS A 222 -5.48 -14.00 -17.30
CA HIS A 222 -6.29 -15.22 -17.20
C HIS A 222 -7.77 -14.89 -17.07
N GLN A 223 -8.63 -15.86 -17.41
CA GLN A 223 -10.03 -15.84 -17.00
C GLN A 223 -10.10 -16.26 -15.53
N TRP A 224 -10.45 -15.32 -14.67
CA TRP A 224 -10.42 -15.52 -13.23
C TRP A 224 -11.80 -15.85 -12.67
N ILE A 225 -11.85 -16.84 -11.79
CA ILE A 225 -13.00 -17.22 -10.98
C ILE A 225 -12.74 -16.82 -9.53
N GLU A 226 -13.67 -16.07 -8.97
CA GLU A 226 -13.69 -15.71 -7.55
C GLU A 226 -14.49 -16.76 -6.79
N ARG A 227 -13.92 -17.24 -5.68
CA ARG A 227 -14.55 -18.24 -4.82
C ARG A 227 -14.53 -17.77 -3.37
N LEU A 228 -15.62 -18.07 -2.66
CA LEU A 228 -15.68 -18.03 -1.20
C LEU A 228 -16.04 -19.45 -0.76
N ASP A 229 -15.09 -20.12 -0.13
CA ASP A 229 -15.22 -21.47 0.42
C ASP A 229 -15.26 -21.38 1.94
N VAL A 230 -16.16 -22.14 2.60
CA VAL A 230 -16.44 -22.02 4.04
C VAL A 230 -16.21 -23.35 4.77
N PHE A 231 -15.85 -23.23 6.06
CA PHE A 231 -15.40 -24.34 6.91
C PHE A 231 -15.94 -24.15 8.33
N ASP A 232 -16.22 -25.28 9.01
CA ASP A 232 -16.61 -25.28 10.41
C ASP A 232 -15.40 -25.33 11.37
N ASP A 233 -14.25 -25.72 10.86
CA ASP A 233 -13.01 -25.85 11.62
C ASP A 233 -11.89 -25.01 11.00
N PHE A 234 -11.17 -24.26 11.84
CA PHE A 234 -10.07 -23.37 11.39
C PHE A 234 -8.89 -24.15 10.78
N ALA A 235 -8.55 -25.30 11.36
CA ALA A 235 -7.45 -26.09 10.85
C ALA A 235 -7.76 -26.67 9.47
N ASP A 236 -9.02 -27.06 9.21
CA ASP A 236 -9.46 -27.50 7.89
C ASP A 236 -9.35 -26.35 6.87
N ALA A 237 -9.80 -25.15 7.23
CA ALA A 237 -9.69 -23.96 6.39
C ALA A 237 -8.22 -23.61 6.08
N LEU A 238 -7.33 -23.64 7.09
CA LEU A 238 -5.90 -23.39 6.94
C LEU A 238 -5.24 -24.45 6.06
N ASN A 239 -5.56 -25.73 6.27
CA ASN A 239 -5.01 -26.83 5.49
C ASN A 239 -5.48 -26.76 4.02
N TYR A 240 -6.73 -26.39 3.77
CA TYR A 240 -7.23 -26.15 2.41
C TYR A 240 -6.51 -24.98 1.74
N ALA A 241 -6.43 -23.83 2.41
CA ALA A 241 -5.72 -22.67 1.89
C ALA A 241 -4.26 -23.03 1.57
N ASN A 242 -3.57 -23.70 2.50
CA ASN A 242 -2.19 -24.16 2.30
C ASN A 242 -2.06 -25.14 1.12
N ALA A 243 -3.01 -26.09 0.95
CA ALA A 243 -3.02 -27.00 -0.19
C ALA A 243 -3.20 -26.23 -1.52
N CYS A 244 -4.10 -25.23 -1.56
CA CYS A 244 -4.29 -24.38 -2.74
C CYS A 244 -3.00 -23.62 -3.09
N VAL A 245 -2.36 -22.96 -2.13
CA VAL A 245 -1.17 -22.15 -2.39
C VAL A 245 0.04 -22.99 -2.78
N ARG A 246 0.18 -24.19 -2.23
CA ARG A 246 1.29 -25.12 -2.53
C ARG A 246 1.09 -25.94 -3.79
N SER A 247 -0.12 -26.03 -4.34
CA SER A 247 -0.39 -26.79 -5.57
C SER A 247 0.19 -26.09 -6.78
N PRO A 248 1.23 -26.63 -7.45
CA PRO A 248 1.85 -26.00 -8.61
C PRO A 248 0.92 -26.00 -9.84
N GLY A 249 0.02 -26.97 -9.94
CA GLY A 249 -0.95 -27.07 -11.03
C GLY A 249 -2.18 -26.18 -10.86
N LEU A 250 -2.33 -25.48 -9.74
CA LEU A 250 -3.42 -24.55 -9.51
C LEU A 250 -2.95 -23.13 -9.84
N VAL A 251 -3.42 -22.60 -10.95
CA VAL A 251 -3.17 -21.20 -11.35
C VAL A 251 -4.06 -20.30 -10.48
N LYS A 252 -3.44 -19.44 -9.70
CA LYS A 252 -4.09 -18.59 -8.69
C LYS A 252 -3.50 -17.20 -8.67
N ARG A 253 -4.30 -16.21 -8.32
CA ARG A 253 -3.87 -14.81 -8.18
C ARG A 253 -4.02 -14.32 -6.73
N GLN A 254 -4.93 -14.95 -5.95
CA GLN A 254 -5.22 -14.60 -4.57
C GLN A 254 -5.67 -15.83 -3.79
N VAL A 255 -5.23 -15.95 -2.53
CA VAL A 255 -5.80 -16.81 -1.50
C VAL A 255 -5.72 -16.06 -0.17
N ALA A 256 -6.87 -15.90 0.50
CA ALA A 256 -6.98 -15.28 1.82
C ALA A 256 -7.74 -16.21 2.75
N LEU A 257 -7.26 -16.38 3.99
CA LEU A 257 -7.91 -17.15 5.05
C LEU A 257 -8.46 -16.19 6.10
N LEU A 258 -9.73 -16.33 6.43
CA LEU A 258 -10.47 -15.48 7.35
C LEU A 258 -11.04 -16.35 8.49
N ALA A 259 -10.53 -16.16 9.70
CA ALA A 259 -11.12 -16.81 10.88
C ALA A 259 -12.47 -16.20 11.21
N THR A 260 -13.37 -17.01 11.81
CA THR A 260 -14.62 -16.46 12.36
C THR A 260 -14.31 -15.44 13.47
N PRO A 261 -15.04 -14.32 13.58
CA PRO A 261 -16.23 -13.93 12.85
C PRO A 261 -15.98 -12.98 11.66
N ILE A 262 -14.80 -12.98 11.02
CA ILE A 262 -14.47 -11.97 10.00
C ILE A 262 -15.48 -11.95 8.86
N ALA A 263 -15.85 -13.12 8.34
CA ALA A 263 -16.82 -13.21 7.26
C ALA A 263 -18.20 -12.64 7.68
N ASP A 264 -18.57 -12.76 8.94
CA ASP A 264 -19.83 -12.23 9.47
C ASP A 264 -19.91 -10.68 9.42
N TYR A 265 -18.77 -10.01 9.30
CA TYR A 265 -18.72 -8.55 9.08
C TYR A 265 -19.05 -8.14 7.64
N PHE A 266 -19.11 -9.08 6.71
CA PHE A 266 -19.40 -8.81 5.29
C PHE A 266 -20.92 -8.75 5.06
N SER A 267 -21.54 -7.64 5.42
CA SER A 267 -22.99 -7.47 5.44
C SER A 267 -23.71 -7.85 4.14
N HIS A 268 -23.06 -7.68 2.98
CA HIS A 268 -23.61 -8.06 1.67
C HIS A 268 -23.51 -9.55 1.34
N LEU A 269 -22.74 -10.32 2.12
CA LEU A 269 -22.47 -11.74 1.89
C LEU A 269 -23.10 -12.66 2.95
N LYS A 270 -23.60 -12.12 4.07
CA LYS A 270 -24.03 -12.85 5.25
C LYS A 270 -25.10 -13.95 5.01
N ASP A 271 -25.92 -13.79 3.98
CA ASP A 271 -26.97 -14.76 3.64
C ASP A 271 -26.47 -15.90 2.72
N ARG A 272 -25.18 -15.88 2.37
CA ARG A 272 -24.59 -16.86 1.45
C ARG A 272 -23.91 -18.03 2.17
N TYR A 273 -23.74 -17.94 3.48
CA TYR A 273 -23.11 -18.95 4.34
C TYR A 273 -23.67 -18.87 5.77
N ARG A 274 -23.36 -19.85 6.59
CA ARG A 274 -23.81 -19.91 7.99
C ARG A 274 -22.89 -19.04 8.85
N THR A 275 -23.47 -18.24 9.74
CA THR A 275 -22.73 -17.44 10.75
C THR A 275 -21.79 -18.32 11.56
N GLY A 276 -20.62 -17.81 11.87
CA GLY A 276 -19.59 -18.48 12.66
C GLY A 276 -18.69 -19.43 11.89
N GLN A 277 -18.79 -19.50 10.55
CA GLN A 277 -17.87 -20.27 9.73
C GLN A 277 -16.56 -19.49 9.45
N HIS A 278 -15.47 -20.24 9.32
CA HIS A 278 -14.22 -19.73 8.73
C HIS A 278 -14.37 -19.69 7.22
N ALA A 279 -13.65 -18.78 6.56
CA ALA A 279 -13.76 -18.60 5.11
C ALA A 279 -12.38 -18.56 4.44
N VAL A 280 -12.33 -19.05 3.21
CA VAL A 280 -11.21 -18.86 2.29
C VAL A 280 -11.72 -18.15 1.06
N ILE A 281 -11.22 -16.96 0.78
CA ILE A 281 -11.45 -16.25 -0.48
C ILE A 281 -10.30 -16.56 -1.42
N SER A 282 -10.62 -16.97 -2.64
CA SER A 282 -9.60 -17.24 -3.65
C SER A 282 -9.98 -16.67 -5.02
N LEU A 283 -8.95 -16.30 -5.79
CA LEU A 283 -9.02 -15.92 -7.19
C LEU A 283 -8.17 -16.91 -7.97
N ILE A 284 -8.81 -17.83 -8.68
CA ILE A 284 -8.17 -18.91 -9.41
C ILE A 284 -8.50 -18.83 -10.89
N ALA A 285 -7.63 -19.34 -11.76
CA ALA A 285 -7.95 -19.43 -13.17
C ALA A 285 -9.05 -20.46 -13.42
N GLU A 286 -9.91 -20.23 -14.42
CA GLU A 286 -11.06 -21.08 -14.72
C GLU A 286 -10.65 -22.54 -14.96
N GLU A 287 -9.53 -22.75 -15.65
CA GLU A 287 -8.99 -24.11 -15.91
C GLU A 287 -8.55 -24.85 -14.64
N SER A 288 -8.37 -24.14 -13.53
CA SER A 288 -7.96 -24.72 -12.23
C SER A 288 -9.13 -25.12 -11.31
N GLU A 289 -10.37 -24.85 -11.71
CA GLU A 289 -11.55 -25.08 -10.85
C GLU A 289 -11.72 -26.54 -10.40
N GLY A 290 -11.49 -27.51 -11.29
CA GLY A 290 -11.63 -28.93 -10.98
C GLY A 290 -10.65 -29.38 -9.88
N LEU A 291 -9.41 -28.89 -9.92
CA LEU A 291 -8.44 -29.16 -8.87
C LEU A 291 -8.83 -28.48 -7.55
N CYS A 292 -9.27 -27.23 -7.61
CA CYS A 292 -9.71 -26.49 -6.44
C CYS A 292 -10.90 -27.19 -5.75
N ALA A 293 -11.91 -27.64 -6.51
CA ALA A 293 -13.06 -28.38 -6.00
C ALA A 293 -12.65 -29.71 -5.33
N SER A 294 -11.69 -30.43 -5.91
CA SER A 294 -11.16 -31.67 -5.35
C SER A 294 -10.42 -31.43 -4.02
N LEU A 295 -9.65 -30.34 -3.92
CA LEU A 295 -9.00 -29.93 -2.67
C LEU A 295 -10.03 -29.56 -1.61
N LEU A 296 -11.07 -28.80 -1.98
CA LEU A 296 -12.14 -28.38 -1.06
C LEU A 296 -12.82 -29.59 -0.42
N GLN A 297 -13.18 -30.59 -1.22
CA GLN A 297 -13.81 -31.81 -0.73
C GLN A 297 -12.92 -32.59 0.26
N ARG A 298 -11.60 -32.67 -0.02
CA ARG A 298 -10.64 -33.36 0.88
C ARG A 298 -10.51 -32.67 2.23
N HIS A 299 -10.73 -31.37 2.30
CA HIS A 299 -10.62 -30.58 3.52
C HIS A 299 -11.98 -30.23 4.14
N ARG A 300 -13.04 -30.98 3.82
CA ARG A 300 -14.38 -30.85 4.43
C ARG A 300 -14.99 -29.45 4.31
N GLY A 301 -14.59 -28.67 3.32
CA GLY A 301 -15.18 -27.37 3.02
C GLY A 301 -16.36 -27.45 2.08
N SER A 302 -17.12 -26.36 2.01
CA SER A 302 -18.20 -26.16 1.05
C SER A 302 -18.06 -24.84 0.32
N ASN A 303 -18.47 -24.81 -0.97
CA ASN A 303 -18.43 -23.57 -1.73
C ASN A 303 -19.71 -22.75 -1.48
N ALA A 304 -19.55 -21.54 -0.98
CA ALA A 304 -20.66 -20.61 -0.73
C ALA A 304 -20.90 -19.66 -1.92
N ILE A 305 -19.83 -19.21 -2.58
CA ILE A 305 -19.90 -18.31 -3.74
C ILE A 305 -18.88 -18.76 -4.79
N ARG A 306 -19.35 -18.83 -6.04
CA ARG A 306 -18.53 -18.97 -7.24
C ARG A 306 -19.02 -17.98 -8.29
N GLN A 307 -18.14 -17.15 -8.84
CA GLN A 307 -18.50 -16.16 -9.83
C GLN A 307 -17.33 -15.83 -10.76
N ALA A 308 -17.62 -15.46 -12.01
CA ALA A 308 -16.60 -14.93 -12.92
C ALA A 308 -16.15 -13.53 -12.45
N SER A 309 -14.84 -13.31 -12.35
CA SER A 309 -14.31 -12.06 -11.78
C SER A 309 -14.68 -10.83 -12.61
N ASP A 310 -14.74 -10.94 -13.93
CA ASP A 310 -15.06 -9.81 -14.80
C ASP A 310 -16.54 -9.40 -14.67
N GLU A 311 -17.44 -10.34 -14.52
CA GLU A 311 -18.86 -10.07 -14.21
C GLU A 311 -19.01 -9.44 -12.82
N ALA A 312 -18.36 -10.03 -11.82
CA ALA A 312 -18.38 -9.53 -10.45
C ALA A 312 -17.88 -8.08 -10.34
N ARG A 313 -16.82 -7.74 -11.07
CA ARG A 313 -16.31 -6.35 -11.14
C ARG A 313 -17.34 -5.40 -11.73
N THR A 314 -17.99 -5.79 -12.82
CA THR A 314 -19.01 -4.96 -13.48
C THR A 314 -20.21 -4.72 -12.58
N GLN A 315 -20.59 -5.70 -11.77
CA GLN A 315 -21.72 -5.65 -10.84
C GLN A 315 -21.37 -5.08 -9.46
N ASN A 316 -20.13 -4.63 -9.24
CA ASN A 316 -19.60 -4.21 -7.93
C ASN A 316 -19.76 -5.29 -6.83
N ALA A 317 -19.65 -6.56 -7.20
CA ALA A 317 -19.83 -7.72 -6.34
C ALA A 317 -18.55 -8.55 -6.14
N SER A 318 -17.37 -8.01 -6.52
CA SER A 318 -16.11 -8.73 -6.46
C SER A 318 -15.72 -9.10 -5.03
N LEU A 319 -15.36 -10.37 -4.83
CA LEU A 319 -14.83 -10.87 -3.56
C LEU A 319 -13.47 -10.26 -3.21
N MET A 320 -12.77 -9.68 -4.18
CA MET A 320 -11.50 -8.99 -3.94
C MET A 320 -11.66 -7.73 -3.09
N GLU A 321 -12.88 -7.19 -2.99
CA GLU A 321 -13.24 -6.10 -2.07
C GLU A 321 -13.30 -6.52 -0.59
N TYR A 322 -13.06 -7.80 -0.27
CA TYR A 322 -13.07 -8.34 1.09
C TYR A 322 -11.69 -8.90 1.50
N CYS A 323 -10.66 -8.71 0.68
CA CYS A 323 -9.29 -9.13 0.95
C CYS A 323 -8.42 -7.97 1.44
N TRP A 324 -7.24 -8.26 1.95
CA TRP A 324 -6.26 -7.27 2.38
C TRP A 324 -6.87 -6.23 3.35
N ASN A 325 -6.52 -4.95 3.24
CA ASN A 325 -7.03 -3.91 4.14
C ASN A 325 -8.54 -3.63 4.04
N HIS A 326 -9.20 -4.08 2.97
CA HIS A 326 -10.66 -3.99 2.89
C HIS A 326 -11.37 -4.89 3.91
N THR A 327 -10.80 -6.03 4.28
CA THR A 327 -11.30 -6.86 5.39
C THR A 327 -11.40 -6.02 6.67
N THR A 328 -10.32 -5.30 7.01
CA THR A 328 -10.29 -4.39 8.18
C THR A 328 -11.35 -3.29 8.05
N LEU A 329 -11.50 -2.68 6.86
CA LEU A 329 -12.51 -1.65 6.63
C LEU A 329 -13.94 -2.17 6.86
N HIS A 330 -14.26 -3.37 6.37
CA HIS A 330 -15.57 -3.98 6.58
C HIS A 330 -15.83 -4.29 8.05
N ALA A 331 -14.83 -4.82 8.75
CA ALA A 331 -14.93 -5.11 10.17
C ALA A 331 -15.16 -3.84 11.01
N LEU A 332 -14.40 -2.78 10.75
CA LEU A 332 -14.52 -1.48 11.45
C LEU A 332 -15.86 -0.77 11.21
N LYS A 333 -16.55 -1.04 10.10
CA LYS A 333 -17.90 -0.52 9.87
C LYS A 333 -18.95 -1.20 10.78
N VAL A 334 -18.68 -2.41 11.26
CA VAL A 334 -19.58 -3.19 12.12
C VAL A 334 -19.18 -3.07 13.58
N ASP A 335 -17.87 -3.12 13.87
CA ASP A 335 -17.31 -3.04 15.20
C ASP A 335 -16.14 -2.05 15.22
N ASN A 336 -16.40 -0.83 15.65
CA ASN A 336 -15.40 0.25 15.70
C ASN A 336 -14.44 0.15 16.91
N THR A 337 -14.56 -0.87 17.74
CA THR A 337 -13.59 -1.19 18.80
C THR A 337 -12.40 -2.00 18.29
N LEU A 338 -12.46 -2.46 17.05
CA LEU A 338 -11.37 -3.19 16.43
C LEU A 338 -10.24 -2.26 15.99
N THR A 339 -9.07 -2.82 15.91
CA THR A 339 -7.92 -2.32 15.13
C THR A 339 -7.28 -3.50 14.42
N TYR A 340 -6.07 -3.34 13.90
CA TYR A 340 -5.42 -4.42 13.15
C TYR A 340 -3.91 -4.48 13.44
N LEU A 341 -3.28 -5.59 13.07
CA LEU A 341 -1.84 -5.76 13.04
C LEU A 341 -1.39 -6.18 11.64
N GLN A 342 -0.11 -6.00 11.37
CA GLN A 342 0.52 -6.57 10.18
C GLN A 342 1.67 -7.47 10.61
N THR A 343 1.57 -8.75 10.26
CA THR A 343 2.58 -9.76 10.59
C THR A 343 3.15 -10.38 9.32
N ALA A 344 4.38 -10.91 9.44
CA ALA A 344 4.97 -11.76 8.41
C ALA A 344 5.46 -13.04 9.06
N PHE A 345 5.00 -14.17 8.56
CA PHE A 345 5.29 -15.50 9.09
C PHE A 345 6.53 -16.08 8.41
N ASP A 346 7.17 -17.05 9.09
CA ASP A 346 8.31 -17.77 8.56
C ASP A 346 7.91 -18.68 7.39
N PRO A 347 8.57 -18.65 6.23
CA PRO A 347 8.22 -19.45 5.06
C PRO A 347 8.16 -20.95 5.28
N LEU A 348 8.94 -21.48 6.25
CA LEU A 348 8.99 -22.90 6.56
C LEU A 348 7.98 -23.31 7.65
N ARG A 349 7.54 -22.37 8.50
CA ARG A 349 6.77 -22.67 9.71
C ARG A 349 5.41 -21.94 9.76
N TYR A 350 5.05 -21.13 8.75
CA TYR A 350 3.82 -20.31 8.81
C TYR A 350 2.55 -21.10 9.14
N PRO A 351 2.32 -22.34 8.69
CA PRO A 351 1.08 -23.04 9.04
C PRO A 351 0.99 -23.32 10.55
N GLN A 352 2.10 -23.73 11.16
CA GLN A 352 2.16 -24.00 12.60
C GLN A 352 2.06 -22.72 13.42
N GLN A 353 2.77 -21.66 12.99
CA GLN A 353 2.72 -20.35 13.66
C GLN A 353 1.31 -19.75 13.61
N ILE A 354 0.62 -19.83 12.46
CA ILE A 354 -0.76 -19.32 12.32
C ILE A 354 -1.69 -20.08 13.27
N LEU A 355 -1.64 -21.41 13.29
CA LEU A 355 -2.49 -22.22 14.16
C LEU A 355 -2.22 -21.94 15.64
N GLN A 356 -0.95 -21.81 16.02
CA GLN A 356 -0.53 -21.49 17.38
C GLN A 356 -1.06 -20.12 17.84
N MET A 357 -0.96 -19.09 16.99
CA MET A 357 -1.42 -17.74 17.33
C MET A 357 -2.95 -17.68 17.41
N GLU A 358 -3.67 -18.34 16.50
CA GLU A 358 -5.13 -18.43 16.57
C GLU A 358 -5.60 -19.05 17.88
N GLN A 359 -4.96 -20.17 18.31
CA GLN A 359 -5.27 -20.85 19.57
C GLN A 359 -4.89 -20.00 20.79
N HIS A 360 -3.74 -19.30 20.73
CA HIS A 360 -3.26 -18.49 21.85
C HIS A 360 -4.18 -17.34 22.19
N PHE A 361 -4.68 -16.62 21.18
CA PHE A 361 -5.43 -15.39 21.40
C PHE A 361 -6.94 -15.60 21.54
N ALA A 362 -7.48 -16.75 21.17
CA ALA A 362 -8.89 -17.15 21.38
C ALA A 362 -9.93 -16.03 21.14
N GLY A 363 -9.83 -15.33 20.02
CA GLY A 363 -10.78 -14.29 19.59
C GLY A 363 -10.45 -12.85 20.06
N GLU A 364 -9.39 -12.63 20.85
CA GLU A 364 -8.85 -11.28 21.10
C GLU A 364 -8.11 -10.77 19.85
N VAL A 365 -7.36 -11.65 19.16
CA VAL A 365 -6.77 -11.42 17.85
C VAL A 365 -7.37 -12.44 16.89
N ILE A 366 -7.99 -11.96 15.83
CA ILE A 366 -8.73 -12.77 14.88
C ILE A 366 -7.90 -12.90 13.61
N SER A 367 -7.59 -14.12 13.20
CA SER A 367 -6.71 -14.38 12.07
C SER A 367 -7.34 -13.97 10.73
N HIS A 368 -6.71 -13.00 10.07
CA HIS A 368 -6.85 -12.71 8.66
C HIS A 368 -5.48 -12.91 8.01
N ILE A 369 -5.37 -13.87 7.13
CA ILE A 369 -4.10 -14.31 6.54
C ILE A 369 -4.17 -14.20 5.03
N GLU A 370 -3.17 -13.52 4.46
CA GLU A 370 -2.95 -13.40 3.03
C GLU A 370 -1.71 -14.20 2.63
N PHE A 371 -1.84 -15.07 1.63
CA PHE A 371 -0.70 -15.86 1.16
C PHE A 371 0.01 -15.14 0.02
N LEU A 372 1.33 -15.10 0.10
CA LEU A 372 2.18 -14.40 -0.86
C LEU A 372 3.56 -15.07 -0.97
N ARG A 373 4.38 -14.57 -1.87
CA ARG A 373 5.82 -14.82 -1.86
C ARG A 373 6.53 -13.66 -1.17
N ASP A 374 7.65 -13.96 -0.52
CA ASP A 374 8.58 -12.94 -0.03
C ASP A 374 9.45 -12.36 -1.17
N SER A 375 10.38 -11.46 -0.83
CA SER A 375 11.30 -10.87 -1.81
C SER A 375 12.31 -11.86 -2.41
N GLU A 376 12.50 -13.01 -1.77
CA GLU A 376 13.37 -14.11 -2.22
C GLU A 376 12.61 -15.14 -3.06
N GLY A 377 11.29 -14.98 -3.19
CA GLY A 377 10.41 -15.87 -3.94
C GLY A 377 9.88 -17.07 -3.13
N ASN A 378 10.17 -17.16 -1.82
CA ASN A 378 9.63 -18.22 -0.97
C ASN A 378 8.15 -18.00 -0.70
N LEU A 379 7.35 -19.06 -0.76
CA LEU A 379 5.95 -19.00 -0.38
C LEU A 379 5.83 -18.81 1.15
N THR A 380 5.09 -17.80 1.54
CA THR A 380 4.86 -17.45 2.94
C THR A 380 3.43 -16.89 3.15
N ALA A 381 3.18 -16.39 4.34
CA ALA A 381 1.93 -15.75 4.71
C ALA A 381 2.18 -14.41 5.42
N SER A 382 1.30 -13.46 5.18
CA SER A 382 1.21 -12.21 5.92
C SER A 382 -0.13 -12.15 6.65
N GLY A 383 -0.13 -11.74 7.90
CA GLY A 383 -1.37 -11.50 8.64
C GLY A 383 -1.75 -10.02 8.58
N LEU A 384 -3.04 -9.77 8.41
CA LEU A 384 -3.69 -8.49 8.67
C LEU A 384 -4.75 -8.71 9.75
N GLN A 385 -4.30 -9.28 10.88
CA GLN A 385 -5.17 -9.72 11.95
C GLN A 385 -6.00 -8.55 12.50
N LEU A 386 -7.28 -8.82 12.79
CA LEU A 386 -8.10 -7.90 13.54
C LEU A 386 -7.84 -8.07 15.03
N VAL A 387 -7.75 -6.97 15.75
CA VAL A 387 -7.47 -6.94 17.19
C VAL A 387 -8.59 -6.21 17.91
N ARG A 388 -9.16 -6.79 18.97
CA ARG A 388 -10.05 -6.11 19.90
C ARG A 388 -9.21 -5.16 20.75
N TYR A 389 -9.24 -3.89 20.38
CA TYR A 389 -8.40 -2.88 21.01
C TYR A 389 -8.95 -2.51 22.39
N THR A 390 -8.06 -2.48 23.38
CA THR A 390 -8.38 -2.03 24.72
C THR A 390 -7.48 -0.88 25.17
N THR A 391 -6.17 -1.09 25.16
CA THR A 391 -5.18 -0.09 25.54
C THR A 391 -3.91 -0.19 24.69
N PRO A 392 -3.11 0.90 24.56
CA PRO A 392 -1.81 0.85 23.92
C PRO A 392 -0.87 -0.21 24.54
N ALA A 393 -0.91 -0.36 25.86
CA ALA A 393 -0.09 -1.35 26.58
C ALA A 393 -0.45 -2.78 26.18
N ARG A 394 -1.76 -3.10 26.07
CA ARG A 394 -2.19 -4.44 25.62
C ARG A 394 -1.84 -4.70 24.18
N LEU A 395 -2.02 -3.71 23.29
CA LEU A 395 -1.62 -3.84 21.89
C LEU A 395 -0.12 -4.13 21.76
N ASN A 396 0.73 -3.43 22.52
CA ASN A 396 2.17 -3.68 22.56
C ASN A 396 2.50 -5.09 23.09
N ALA A 397 1.79 -5.55 24.13
CA ALA A 397 1.96 -6.89 24.67
C ALA A 397 1.58 -7.97 23.62
N ILE A 398 0.49 -7.77 22.87
CA ILE A 398 0.11 -8.65 21.77
C ILE A 398 1.22 -8.70 20.70
N MET A 399 1.74 -7.55 20.26
CA MET A 399 2.85 -7.50 19.30
C MET A 399 4.10 -8.21 19.81
N GLN A 400 4.38 -8.11 21.14
CA GLN A 400 5.53 -8.81 21.73
C GLN A 400 5.33 -10.31 21.72
N ILE A 401 4.12 -10.82 22.01
CA ILE A 401 3.82 -12.26 21.94
C ILE A 401 4.08 -12.82 20.53
N PHE A 402 3.69 -12.08 19.48
CA PHE A 402 4.03 -12.49 18.11
C PHE A 402 5.54 -12.58 17.89
N ARG A 403 6.32 -11.58 18.34
CA ARG A 403 7.79 -11.57 18.23
C ARG A 403 8.43 -12.73 18.99
N ASP A 404 7.95 -13.04 20.20
CA ASP A 404 8.43 -14.14 21.05
C ASP A 404 8.17 -15.52 20.42
N ASN A 405 7.29 -15.57 19.40
CA ASN A 405 7.00 -16.76 18.58
C ASN A 405 7.60 -16.67 17.17
N ASP A 406 8.64 -15.84 16.98
CA ASP A 406 9.35 -15.65 15.71
C ASP A 406 8.45 -15.16 14.56
N VAL A 407 7.35 -14.45 14.87
CA VAL A 407 6.52 -13.80 13.87
C VAL A 407 6.90 -12.32 13.80
N LYS A 408 7.32 -11.87 12.62
CA LYS A 408 7.71 -10.48 12.42
C LYS A 408 6.49 -9.56 12.46
N ILE A 409 6.65 -8.40 13.10
CA ILE A 409 5.63 -7.33 13.14
C ILE A 409 6.10 -6.16 12.28
N ASN A 410 5.27 -5.77 11.32
CA ASN A 410 5.31 -4.46 10.69
C ASN A 410 4.26 -3.60 11.40
N ASN A 411 4.71 -2.74 12.32
CA ASN A 411 3.78 -1.99 13.17
C ASN A 411 3.03 -0.90 12.38
N PRO A 412 1.70 -1.01 12.18
CA PRO A 412 0.93 -0.03 11.42
C PRO A 412 0.47 1.18 12.25
N HIS A 413 0.87 1.27 13.53
CA HIS A 413 0.41 2.28 14.49
C HIS A 413 1.45 3.38 14.74
N VAL A 414 2.35 3.61 13.78
CA VAL A 414 3.48 4.53 13.91
C VAL A 414 3.54 5.53 12.77
N LEU A 415 4.10 6.71 13.04
CA LEU A 415 4.15 7.82 12.09
C LEU A 415 5.34 7.76 11.13
N GLN A 416 6.44 7.16 11.59
CA GLN A 416 7.72 7.16 10.88
C GLN A 416 7.96 5.82 10.20
N VAL A 417 8.57 5.87 9.01
CA VAL A 417 8.82 4.69 8.18
C VAL A 417 9.58 3.60 8.93
N GLU A 418 10.63 4.01 9.67
CA GLU A 418 11.52 3.08 10.38
C GLU A 418 10.84 2.40 11.57
N ASP A 419 9.91 3.09 12.24
CA ASP A 419 9.23 2.55 13.42
C ASP A 419 8.34 1.35 13.09
N GLY A 420 7.79 1.33 11.88
CA GLY A 420 7.09 0.16 11.36
C GLY A 420 8.00 -1.09 11.30
N LYS A 421 9.30 -0.89 11.13
CA LYS A 421 10.35 -1.92 11.02
C LYS A 421 11.29 -1.94 12.23
N GLN A 422 10.74 -1.80 13.43
CA GLN A 422 11.50 -1.86 14.69
C GLN A 422 12.58 -0.78 14.85
N GLY A 423 12.42 0.37 14.21
CA GLY A 423 13.35 1.49 14.32
C GLY A 423 14.63 1.34 13.49
N VAL A 424 14.72 0.36 12.62
CA VAL A 424 15.90 0.15 11.76
C VAL A 424 16.05 1.29 10.76
N ILE A 425 17.10 2.09 10.94
CA ILE A 425 17.47 3.16 10.02
C ILE A 425 18.23 2.56 8.84
N ARG A 426 17.90 3.04 7.65
CA ARG A 426 18.57 2.67 6.40
C ARG A 426 19.36 3.85 5.86
N PRO A 427 20.71 3.84 5.98
CA PRO A 427 21.56 4.93 5.49
C PRO A 427 21.42 5.16 3.98
N ASP A 428 21.24 4.11 3.19
CA ASP A 428 21.00 4.17 1.75
C ASP A 428 19.74 4.97 1.38
N VAL A 429 18.63 4.78 2.09
CA VAL A 429 17.38 5.54 1.91
C VAL A 429 17.59 7.02 2.30
N VAL A 430 18.35 7.29 3.37
CA VAL A 430 18.69 8.65 3.81
C VAL A 430 19.59 9.35 2.79
N ALA A 431 20.56 8.66 2.22
CA ALA A 431 21.43 9.18 1.17
C ALA A 431 20.64 9.58 -0.09
N VAL A 432 19.68 8.73 -0.50
CA VAL A 432 18.77 9.06 -1.61
C VAL A 432 17.95 10.31 -1.31
N LYS A 433 17.39 10.43 -0.09
CA LYS A 433 16.68 11.66 0.30
C LYS A 433 17.59 12.87 0.20
N GLN A 434 18.82 12.79 0.69
CA GLN A 434 19.78 13.90 0.62
C GLN A 434 20.09 14.30 -0.83
N SER A 435 20.16 13.34 -1.75
CA SER A 435 20.39 13.59 -3.17
C SER A 435 19.19 14.23 -3.88
N LEU A 436 17.96 13.87 -3.49
CA LEU A 436 16.73 14.28 -4.19
C LEU A 436 15.98 15.43 -3.49
N ASP A 437 16.20 15.63 -2.20
CA ASP A 437 15.56 16.67 -1.37
C ASP A 437 16.54 17.17 -0.31
N PRO A 438 17.61 17.88 -0.70
CA PRO A 438 18.70 18.27 0.20
C PRO A 438 18.25 19.20 1.34
N ALA A 439 17.17 19.95 1.15
CA ALA A 439 16.60 20.83 2.17
C ALA A 439 15.62 20.11 3.13
N GLY A 440 15.23 18.85 2.82
CA GLY A 440 14.31 18.06 3.64
C GLY A 440 12.87 18.58 3.68
N LEU A 441 12.42 19.19 2.58
CA LEU A 441 11.10 19.83 2.49
C LEU A 441 9.98 18.83 2.23
N LEU A 442 10.31 17.65 1.69
CA LEU A 442 9.32 16.68 1.25
C LEU A 442 8.90 15.79 2.43
N ASN A 443 7.62 15.90 2.79
CA ASN A 443 6.93 15.17 3.85
C ASN A 443 7.74 15.11 5.17
N PRO A 444 8.13 16.26 5.76
CA PRO A 444 9.02 16.30 6.90
C PRO A 444 8.42 15.58 8.12
N GLY A 445 9.30 14.98 8.94
CA GLY A 445 8.92 14.22 10.13
C GLY A 445 8.57 12.74 9.90
N LYS A 446 8.47 12.27 8.65
CA LYS A 446 8.12 10.86 8.33
C LYS A 446 9.32 9.93 8.23
N LEU A 447 10.53 10.45 8.05
CA LEU A 447 11.76 9.68 7.97
C LEU A 447 12.65 10.05 9.17
N ARG A 448 12.80 9.15 10.15
CA ARG A 448 13.62 9.36 11.36
C ARG A 448 15.10 9.50 11.00
N GLY A 449 15.59 8.68 10.08
CA GLY A 449 16.97 8.71 9.63
C GLY A 449 17.40 10.07 9.11
N TRP A 450 16.47 10.87 8.54
CA TRP A 450 16.76 12.22 8.10
C TRP A 450 17.20 13.16 9.25
N ALA A 451 16.59 13.03 10.41
CA ALA A 451 16.98 13.80 11.60
C ALA A 451 18.37 13.40 12.16
N LEU A 452 18.82 12.20 11.84
CA LEU A 452 20.09 11.63 12.29
C LEU A 452 21.16 11.61 11.19
N ARG A 453 20.90 12.20 10.00
CA ARG A 453 21.76 12.10 8.82
C ARG A 453 23.22 12.49 9.05
N ASP A 454 23.46 13.50 9.90
CA ASP A 454 24.82 13.98 10.22
C ASP A 454 25.63 12.98 11.08
N GLN A 455 24.97 11.92 11.60
CA GLN A 455 25.56 10.84 12.39
C GLN A 455 25.71 9.54 11.58
N LEU A 456 25.26 9.52 10.32
CA LEU A 456 25.29 8.37 9.45
C LEU A 456 26.42 8.48 8.42
N GLU A 457 27.01 7.33 8.09
CA GLU A 457 27.87 7.22 6.92
C GLU A 457 26.98 7.08 5.68
N LEU A 458 26.83 8.15 4.91
CA LEU A 458 25.99 8.20 3.73
C LEU A 458 26.81 8.02 2.46
N ASP A 459 26.27 7.21 1.52
CA ASP A 459 26.84 7.12 0.18
C ASP A 459 26.73 8.48 -0.53
N SER A 460 27.84 8.93 -1.12
CA SER A 460 27.91 10.18 -1.87
C SER A 460 27.28 10.09 -3.27
N ASN A 461 27.05 8.87 -3.80
CA ASN A 461 26.44 8.63 -5.10
C ASN A 461 25.39 7.50 -5.03
N PRO A 462 24.32 7.67 -4.24
CA PRO A 462 23.35 6.60 -3.97
C PRO A 462 22.50 6.23 -5.18
N LEU A 463 22.59 6.98 -6.28
CA LEU A 463 21.83 6.79 -7.52
C LEU A 463 22.79 6.72 -8.72
N ALA A 464 23.78 5.84 -8.64
CA ALA A 464 24.82 5.70 -9.63
C ALA A 464 24.33 5.33 -11.05
N LEU A 465 23.21 4.60 -11.12
CA LEU A 465 22.58 4.16 -12.39
C LEU A 465 21.54 5.16 -12.94
N ALA A 466 21.26 6.24 -12.20
CA ALA A 466 20.27 7.21 -12.63
C ALA A 466 20.73 7.99 -13.87
N THR A 467 19.83 8.14 -14.83
CA THR A 467 20.04 8.98 -16.01
C THR A 467 19.31 10.31 -15.86
N ARG A 468 19.99 11.42 -16.18
CA ARG A 468 19.38 12.74 -16.16
C ARG A 468 18.60 12.97 -17.46
N GLU A 469 17.32 13.33 -17.37
CA GLU A 469 16.58 13.80 -18.53
C GLU A 469 16.99 15.23 -18.88
N THR A 470 17.29 15.44 -20.15
CA THR A 470 17.50 16.79 -20.68
C THR A 470 16.13 17.48 -20.74
N PRO A 471 15.98 18.70 -20.25
CA PRO A 471 14.71 19.43 -20.43
C PRO A 471 14.38 19.47 -21.91
N THR A 472 13.23 18.97 -22.31
CA THR A 472 12.64 19.29 -23.62
C THR A 472 12.32 20.77 -23.61
N THR A 473 13.02 21.55 -24.42
CA THR A 473 12.87 22.98 -24.64
C THR A 473 11.46 23.35 -25.13
#